data_034cea1183841477a2afbc17b7dc95bf
#
_entry.id   034cea1183841477a2afbc17b7dc95bf
#
_cell.length_a   1.000
_cell.length_b   1.000
_cell.length_c   1.000
_cell.angle_alpha   90.00
_cell.angle_beta   90.00
_cell.angle_gamma   90.00
#
_symmetry.space_group_name_H-M   'P 1'
#
loop_
_entity.id
_entity.type
_entity.pdbx_description
1 polymer ?
#
loop_
_entity_poly.entity_id
_entity_poly.type
_entity_poly.pdbx_seq_one_letter_code
_entity_poly.pdbx_strand_id
1 'polypeptide(L)'
;MITADLFKTARRLAGTCLLLMGVAGAVCPAAAQNKPTVRDVGVDTLSSALYIGNSFFFYYNNSLHGHVNSLLASGTPARTLRSVSATISASGFGWHDVESYFRPNALSSYSFTADNRIVMNKFARLFDVAIMMDCSQCPVHPSFGPQFHEFAKKHSDTVRKHGAKPVFFMSWAYADAPEMTATLAEAYTQAGNANDALVIPAGLAFARSIAQRPQLNLYASDKRHPSMLGTYLSAVTVYAALFKKSPVGLPYTAGIDEPTARFLQGVAWETVNDYYSWP
;
A
#
# COMPACT_ATOMS: atom_id res chain seq x y z
N MET A 1 58.56 25.38 61.51
CA MET A 1 58.54 24.45 62.62
C MET A 1 57.90 23.18 62.11
N ILE A 2 58.73 22.19 61.76
CA ILE A 2 59.01 20.97 62.52
C ILE A 2 57.80 20.01 62.43
N THR A 3 57.80 18.81 61.98
CA THR A 3 58.73 17.71 61.62
C THR A 3 57.89 16.68 60.89
N ALA A 4 58.31 16.02 59.82
CA ALA A 4 58.98 14.74 59.75
C ALA A 4 58.31 13.66 60.62
N ASP A 5 58.00 12.46 60.28
CA ASP A 5 58.68 11.44 59.51
C ASP A 5 57.84 10.10 59.49
N LEU A 6 58.19 9.27 58.57
CA LEU A 6 58.47 7.85 58.63
C LEU A 6 57.41 6.74 58.33
N PHE A 7 57.65 6.17 57.13
CA PHE A 7 57.72 4.71 56.83
C PHE A 7 56.71 3.70 57.38
N LYS A 8 56.06 2.94 56.49
CA LYS A 8 56.46 1.58 56.16
C LYS A 8 55.58 0.89 55.09
N THR A 9 56.28 0.27 54.25
CA THR A 9 55.92 -0.70 53.21
C THR A 9 54.91 -1.77 53.65
N ALA A 10 53.89 -2.05 52.85
CA ALA A 10 53.29 -3.39 52.76
C ALA A 10 52.74 -3.62 51.33
N ARG A 11 53.44 -4.45 50.57
CA ARG A 11 52.96 -5.12 49.38
C ARG A 11 51.77 -5.98 49.74
N ARG A 12 50.65 -5.82 49.11
CA ARG A 12 49.64 -6.89 48.95
C ARG A 12 49.12 -6.87 47.51
N LEU A 13 49.30 -7.99 46.86
CA LEU A 13 48.64 -8.39 45.64
C LEU A 13 47.13 -8.29 45.86
N ALA A 14 46.44 -7.61 44.95
CA ALA A 14 45.01 -7.73 44.81
C ALA A 14 44.71 -7.95 43.33
N GLY A 15 44.21 -9.13 43.05
CA GLY A 15 43.88 -9.59 41.72
C GLY A 15 42.77 -8.75 41.06
N THR A 16 42.97 -8.49 39.81
CA THR A 16 42.01 -7.83 38.94
C THR A 16 40.87 -8.80 38.63
N CYS A 17 39.75 -8.72 39.34
CA CYS A 17 38.48 -9.30 38.88
C CYS A 17 37.91 -8.43 37.78
N LEU A 18 38.08 -8.83 36.52
CA LEU A 18 37.30 -8.31 35.39
C LEU A 18 35.85 -8.81 35.54
N LEU A 19 34.97 -7.98 36.02
CA LEU A 19 33.51 -8.17 35.90
C LEU A 19 33.13 -7.95 34.44
N LEU A 20 32.99 -9.03 33.65
CA LEU A 20 32.27 -9.03 32.39
C LEU A 20 30.78 -8.82 32.69
N MET A 21 30.31 -7.58 32.64
CA MET A 21 28.88 -7.30 32.54
C MET A 21 28.41 -7.74 31.14
N GLY A 22 27.89 -8.95 31.06
CA GLY A 22 27.14 -9.41 29.91
C GLY A 22 25.88 -8.53 29.75
N VAL A 23 25.89 -7.63 28.76
CA VAL A 23 24.67 -6.97 28.30
C VAL A 23 23.83 -8.05 27.63
N ALA A 24 22.94 -8.68 28.41
CA ALA A 24 21.84 -9.46 27.86
C ALA A 24 20.92 -8.49 27.15
N GLY A 25 21.18 -8.24 25.85
CA GLY A 25 20.25 -7.59 24.98
C GLY A 25 18.95 -8.41 24.96
N ALA A 26 17.91 -7.92 25.61
CA ALA A 26 16.58 -8.46 25.46
C ALA A 26 16.21 -8.33 23.98
N VAL A 27 16.38 -9.41 23.22
CA VAL A 27 15.78 -9.56 21.90
C VAL A 27 14.27 -9.63 22.16
N CYS A 28 13.58 -8.47 22.08
CA CYS A 28 12.14 -8.49 21.96
C CYS A 28 11.80 -9.40 20.76
N PRO A 29 11.02 -10.46 20.95
CA PRO A 29 10.54 -11.22 19.81
C PRO A 29 9.82 -10.24 18.90
N ALA A 30 10.29 -10.10 17.66
CA ALA A 30 9.53 -9.39 16.64
C ALA A 30 8.15 -10.05 16.63
N ALA A 31 7.12 -9.29 16.97
CA ALA A 31 5.75 -9.78 16.90
C ALA A 31 5.56 -10.35 15.49
N ALA A 32 5.14 -11.62 15.40
CA ALA A 32 4.96 -12.27 14.11
C ALA A 32 3.97 -11.41 13.31
N GLN A 33 4.46 -10.77 12.27
CA GLN A 33 3.64 -9.91 11.41
C GLN A 33 2.48 -10.75 10.86
N ASN A 34 1.25 -10.30 11.05
CA ASN A 34 0.09 -11.01 10.54
C ASN A 34 0.22 -11.20 9.03
N LYS A 35 0.01 -12.43 8.57
CA LYS A 35 0.03 -12.73 7.13
C LYS A 35 -1.35 -12.56 6.53
N PRO A 36 -1.47 -12.12 5.26
CA PRO A 36 -2.76 -12.03 4.61
C PRO A 36 -3.35 -13.43 4.40
N THR A 37 -4.63 -13.59 4.74
CA THR A 37 -5.39 -14.82 4.48
C THR A 37 -5.88 -14.87 3.04
N VAL A 38 -6.28 -13.71 2.49
CA VAL A 38 -6.68 -13.58 1.09
C VAL A 38 -5.45 -13.25 0.26
N ARG A 39 -5.13 -14.14 -0.69
CA ARG A 39 -3.93 -14.04 -1.54
C ARG A 39 -4.26 -13.93 -3.03
N ASP A 40 -5.53 -13.92 -3.35
CA ASP A 40 -6.06 -13.82 -4.70
C ASP A 40 -7.42 -13.14 -4.63
N VAL A 41 -7.74 -12.31 -5.59
CA VAL A 41 -9.04 -11.62 -5.64
C VAL A 41 -10.18 -12.57 -5.97
N GLY A 42 -9.87 -13.77 -6.49
CA GLY A 42 -10.85 -14.82 -6.81
C GLY A 42 -11.76 -14.44 -7.98
N VAL A 43 -11.26 -13.70 -8.95
CA VAL A 43 -11.96 -13.34 -10.19
C VAL A 43 -11.07 -13.69 -11.37
N ASP A 44 -11.46 -14.70 -12.14
CA ASP A 44 -10.66 -15.22 -13.26
C ASP A 44 -10.36 -14.17 -14.32
N THR A 45 -11.34 -13.29 -14.59
CA THR A 45 -11.20 -12.21 -15.55
C THR A 45 -11.73 -10.91 -14.98
N LEU A 46 -10.82 -10.07 -14.50
CA LEU A 46 -11.16 -8.70 -14.09
C LEU A 46 -11.40 -7.84 -15.33
N SER A 47 -12.57 -7.22 -15.40
CA SER A 47 -12.99 -6.32 -16.49
C SER A 47 -13.36 -4.92 -16.00
N SER A 48 -13.57 -4.76 -14.68
CA SER A 48 -13.98 -3.49 -14.09
C SER A 48 -13.50 -3.31 -12.66
N ALA A 49 -13.06 -2.08 -12.34
CA ALA A 49 -12.59 -1.70 -11.02
C ALA A 49 -13.11 -0.31 -10.62
N LEU A 50 -13.54 -0.19 -9.37
CA LEU A 50 -13.85 1.07 -8.71
C LEU A 50 -12.72 1.41 -7.73
N TYR A 51 -12.18 2.63 -7.85
CA TYR A 51 -11.15 3.15 -6.95
C TYR A 51 -11.79 4.17 -6.01
N ILE A 52 -11.81 3.88 -4.71
CA ILE A 52 -12.39 4.72 -3.66
C ILE A 52 -11.28 5.22 -2.76
N GLY A 53 -11.08 6.52 -2.66
CA GLY A 53 -9.99 7.06 -1.84
C GLY A 53 -9.83 8.57 -1.98
N ASN A 54 -8.60 9.01 -1.97
CA ASN A 54 -8.25 10.41 -1.88
C ASN A 54 -7.14 10.80 -2.89
N SER A 55 -6.43 11.91 -2.61
CA SER A 55 -5.39 12.45 -3.49
C SER A 55 -4.27 11.45 -3.82
N PHE A 56 -4.01 10.45 -3.01
CA PHE A 56 -3.01 9.42 -3.31
C PHE A 56 -3.35 8.61 -4.56
N PHE A 57 -4.62 8.58 -4.97
CA PHE A 57 -5.07 7.90 -6.19
C PHE A 57 -5.05 8.79 -7.43
N PHE A 58 -5.11 10.09 -7.29
CA PHE A 58 -5.17 11.02 -8.44
C PHE A 58 -3.99 12.01 -8.54
N TYR A 59 -2.99 11.85 -7.69
CA TYR A 59 -1.79 12.69 -7.74
C TYR A 59 -0.98 12.33 -8.99
N TYR A 60 -0.54 13.26 -9.77
CA TYR A 60 0.09 13.10 -11.06
C TYR A 60 -0.81 12.65 -12.24
N ASN A 61 -0.34 13.01 -13.42
CA ASN A 61 -1.00 12.75 -14.70
C ASN A 61 -1.44 11.30 -14.83
N ASN A 62 -2.63 11.11 -15.38
CA ASN A 62 -3.24 9.80 -15.60
C ASN A 62 -3.76 9.10 -14.34
N SER A 63 -3.52 9.60 -13.14
CA SER A 63 -3.94 8.98 -11.88
C SER A 63 -3.49 7.51 -11.72
N LEU A 64 -3.62 6.93 -10.55
CA LEU A 64 -3.25 5.53 -10.31
C LEU A 64 -3.96 4.56 -11.27
N HIS A 65 -5.29 4.70 -11.43
CA HIS A 65 -6.07 3.80 -12.28
C HIS A 65 -5.71 3.88 -13.76
N GLY A 66 -5.34 5.06 -14.26
CA GLY A 66 -4.92 5.25 -15.63
C GLY A 66 -3.56 4.59 -15.90
N HIS A 67 -2.62 4.66 -14.95
CA HIS A 67 -1.34 3.94 -15.06
C HIS A 67 -1.56 2.42 -15.05
N VAL A 68 -2.46 1.88 -14.23
CA VAL A 68 -2.82 0.45 -14.24
C VAL A 68 -3.41 0.04 -15.59
N ASN A 69 -4.30 0.85 -16.15
CA ASN A 69 -4.86 0.60 -17.48
C ASN A 69 -3.78 0.61 -18.58
N SER A 70 -2.84 1.54 -18.51
CA SER A 70 -1.71 1.61 -19.46
C SER A 70 -0.78 0.41 -19.35
N LEU A 71 -0.52 -0.09 -18.13
CA LEU A 71 0.22 -1.33 -17.92
C LEU A 71 -0.49 -2.52 -18.57
N LEU A 72 -1.81 -2.65 -18.39
CA LEU A 72 -2.61 -3.71 -18.99
C LEU A 72 -2.62 -3.64 -20.52
N ALA A 73 -2.76 -2.44 -21.07
CA ALA A 73 -2.75 -2.21 -22.52
C ALA A 73 -1.38 -2.50 -23.16
N SER A 74 -0.29 -2.32 -22.41
CA SER A 74 1.08 -2.56 -22.87
C SER A 74 1.51 -4.03 -22.80
N GLY A 75 0.72 -4.88 -22.14
CA GLY A 75 1.02 -6.31 -21.99
C GLY A 75 0.71 -7.12 -23.24
N THR A 76 1.17 -8.36 -23.25
CA THR A 76 0.87 -9.32 -24.35
C THR A 76 0.18 -10.57 -23.75
N PRO A 77 -1.10 -10.83 -24.11
CA PRO A 77 -1.98 -9.98 -24.92
C PRO A 77 -2.37 -8.69 -24.19
N ALA A 78 -2.63 -7.62 -24.94
CA ALA A 78 -3.15 -6.37 -24.40
C ALA A 78 -4.53 -6.60 -23.78
N ARG A 79 -4.78 -5.96 -22.64
CA ARG A 79 -6.04 -6.05 -21.90
C ARG A 79 -6.58 -4.66 -21.59
N THR A 80 -7.88 -4.58 -21.44
CA THR A 80 -8.57 -3.36 -20.99
C THR A 80 -9.26 -3.61 -19.66
N LEU A 81 -9.30 -2.59 -18.81
CA LEU A 81 -10.04 -2.57 -17.56
C LEU A 81 -10.88 -1.29 -17.51
N ARG A 82 -12.18 -1.43 -17.36
CA ARG A 82 -13.03 -0.28 -17.11
C ARG A 82 -12.80 0.21 -15.68
N SER A 83 -12.04 1.27 -15.55
CA SER A 83 -11.69 1.84 -14.25
C SER A 83 -12.49 3.11 -14.00
N VAL A 84 -13.03 3.24 -12.80
CA VAL A 84 -13.75 4.42 -12.32
C VAL A 84 -13.13 4.87 -11.02
N SER A 85 -12.97 6.17 -10.85
CA SER A 85 -12.39 6.77 -9.64
C SER A 85 -13.45 7.60 -8.92
N ALA A 86 -13.73 7.27 -7.67
CA ALA A 86 -14.53 8.02 -6.72
C ALA A 86 -13.62 8.55 -5.62
N THR A 87 -12.98 9.69 -5.87
CA THR A 87 -11.95 10.24 -4.98
C THR A 87 -12.35 11.61 -4.46
N ILE A 88 -12.12 11.82 -3.17
CA ILE A 88 -12.34 13.10 -2.49
C ILE A 88 -11.01 13.50 -1.85
N SER A 89 -10.50 14.70 -2.14
CA SER A 89 -9.25 15.19 -1.57
C SER A 89 -9.28 15.16 -0.04
N ALA A 90 -8.20 14.67 0.57
CA ALA A 90 -8.04 14.52 2.02
C ALA A 90 -9.08 13.63 2.73
N SER A 91 -9.88 12.87 2.00
CA SER A 91 -10.91 12.02 2.61
C SER A 91 -10.33 10.82 3.34
N GLY A 92 -11.07 10.40 4.37
CA GLY A 92 -11.03 9.06 4.93
C GLY A 92 -12.28 8.27 4.55
N PHE A 93 -12.35 7.00 4.95
CA PHE A 93 -13.46 6.10 4.62
C PHE A 93 -14.83 6.66 4.99
N GLY A 94 -14.96 7.33 6.13
CA GLY A 94 -16.22 7.89 6.61
C GLY A 94 -16.82 8.99 5.73
N TRP A 95 -16.07 9.52 4.77
CA TRP A 95 -16.54 10.55 3.83
C TRP A 95 -17.22 9.97 2.59
N HIS A 96 -17.08 8.65 2.35
CA HIS A 96 -17.59 7.99 1.16
C HIS A 96 -18.92 7.30 1.42
N ASP A 97 -19.96 7.68 0.69
CA ASP A 97 -21.20 6.91 0.59
C ASP A 97 -21.05 5.81 -0.48
N VAL A 98 -20.36 4.72 -0.09
CA VAL A 98 -20.05 3.62 -1.02
C VAL A 98 -21.31 2.97 -1.57
N GLU A 99 -22.42 2.92 -0.83
CA GLU A 99 -23.70 2.41 -1.34
C GLU A 99 -24.19 3.22 -2.55
N SER A 100 -23.99 4.55 -2.53
CA SER A 100 -24.40 5.40 -3.63
C SER A 100 -23.64 5.14 -4.94
N TYR A 101 -22.40 4.65 -4.84
CA TYR A 101 -21.56 4.37 -6.02
C TYR A 101 -22.03 3.13 -6.81
N PHE A 102 -22.82 2.27 -6.18
CA PHE A 102 -23.37 1.06 -6.78
C PHE A 102 -24.82 1.21 -7.22
N ARG A 103 -25.43 2.40 -7.10
CA ARG A 103 -26.80 2.63 -7.58
C ARG A 103 -26.86 2.49 -9.10
N PRO A 104 -28.00 2.03 -9.65
CA PRO A 104 -28.23 2.09 -11.10
C PRO A 104 -28.00 3.51 -11.64
N ASN A 105 -27.37 3.62 -12.79
CA ASN A 105 -27.04 4.90 -13.44
C ASN A 105 -26.19 5.86 -12.59
N ALA A 106 -25.43 5.33 -11.62
CA ALA A 106 -24.39 6.03 -10.87
C ALA A 106 -23.08 6.11 -11.70
N LEU A 107 -21.94 6.04 -11.03
CA LEU A 107 -20.61 6.21 -11.63
C LEU A 107 -20.40 5.39 -12.91
N SER A 108 -20.03 6.04 -14.00
CA SER A 108 -19.76 5.44 -15.33
C SER A 108 -20.88 4.55 -15.88
N SER A 109 -22.14 4.86 -15.55
CA SER A 109 -23.28 4.10 -16.03
C SER A 109 -23.82 4.59 -17.38
N TYR A 110 -23.28 5.66 -17.94
CA TYR A 110 -23.70 6.22 -19.20
C TYR A 110 -22.55 6.43 -20.17
N SER A 111 -22.88 6.53 -21.46
CA SER A 111 -21.98 6.89 -22.55
C SER A 111 -22.60 7.93 -23.44
N PHE A 112 -21.79 8.61 -24.27
CA PHE A 112 -22.26 9.43 -25.33
C PHE A 112 -22.17 8.68 -26.66
N THR A 113 -23.20 8.77 -27.48
CA THR A 113 -23.17 8.32 -28.87
C THR A 113 -22.40 9.33 -29.75
N ALA A 114 -22.05 8.94 -30.97
CA ALA A 114 -21.36 9.84 -31.91
C ALA A 114 -22.12 11.15 -32.19
N ASP A 115 -23.44 11.17 -32.03
CA ASP A 115 -24.30 12.33 -32.15
C ASP A 115 -24.63 12.99 -30.80
N ASN A 116 -23.80 12.77 -29.80
CA ASN A 116 -23.86 13.36 -28.45
C ASN A 116 -25.12 13.03 -27.62
N ARG A 117 -25.86 11.99 -27.97
CA ARG A 117 -26.96 11.54 -27.11
C ARG A 117 -26.41 10.68 -25.94
N ILE A 118 -27.05 10.83 -24.78
CA ILE A 118 -26.72 10.01 -23.60
C ILE A 118 -27.40 8.65 -23.75
N VAL A 119 -26.61 7.59 -23.58
CA VAL A 119 -27.08 6.20 -23.51
C VAL A 119 -26.70 5.61 -22.16
N MET A 120 -27.69 5.10 -21.43
CA MET A 120 -27.43 4.40 -20.16
C MET A 120 -26.87 3.02 -20.46
N ASN A 121 -25.65 2.79 -19.97
CA ASN A 121 -24.99 1.49 -20.12
C ASN A 121 -25.68 0.44 -19.24
N LYS A 122 -25.87 -0.76 -19.76
CA LYS A 122 -26.40 -1.90 -19.01
C LYS A 122 -25.25 -2.84 -18.67
N PHE A 123 -24.93 -2.93 -17.38
CA PHE A 123 -23.94 -3.87 -16.87
C PHE A 123 -24.64 -4.92 -16.02
N ALA A 124 -24.28 -6.19 -16.20
CA ALA A 124 -24.75 -7.27 -15.31
C ALA A 124 -24.25 -7.06 -13.86
N ARG A 125 -23.04 -6.51 -13.74
CA ARG A 125 -22.42 -6.05 -12.51
C ARG A 125 -21.63 -4.77 -12.80
N LEU A 126 -21.76 -3.77 -11.92
CA LEU A 126 -21.09 -2.48 -12.14
C LEU A 126 -19.56 -2.60 -12.03
N PHE A 127 -19.09 -3.33 -11.02
CA PHE A 127 -17.65 -3.51 -10.78
C PHE A 127 -17.34 -4.94 -10.34
N ASP A 128 -16.21 -5.46 -10.76
CA ASP A 128 -15.68 -6.74 -10.27
C ASP A 128 -14.99 -6.58 -8.92
N VAL A 129 -14.28 -5.45 -8.75
CA VAL A 129 -13.56 -5.12 -7.52
C VAL A 129 -13.78 -3.66 -7.14
N ALA A 130 -13.75 -3.37 -5.84
CA ALA A 130 -13.63 -2.02 -5.31
C ALA A 130 -12.32 -1.92 -4.52
N ILE A 131 -11.40 -1.09 -5.00
CA ILE A 131 -10.10 -0.82 -4.38
C ILE A 131 -10.25 0.40 -3.50
N MET A 132 -10.08 0.22 -2.21
CA MET A 132 -10.43 1.20 -1.19
C MET A 132 -9.20 1.58 -0.36
N MET A 133 -9.03 2.89 -0.13
CA MET A 133 -7.97 3.43 0.70
C MET A 133 -8.54 4.48 1.67
N ASP A 134 -8.24 4.34 2.94
CA ASP A 134 -8.55 5.36 3.96
C ASP A 134 -7.59 6.55 3.87
N CYS A 135 -7.73 7.55 4.72
CA CYS A 135 -6.74 8.62 4.81
C CYS A 135 -5.36 8.00 5.13
N SER A 136 -4.29 8.70 4.74
CA SER A 136 -2.93 8.16 4.77
C SER A 136 -2.45 7.68 6.13
N GLN A 137 -2.95 8.25 7.23
CA GLN A 137 -2.58 7.87 8.59
C GLN A 137 -3.77 7.36 9.44
N CYS A 138 -5.01 7.43 8.93
CA CYS A 138 -6.19 7.04 9.70
C CYS A 138 -6.10 5.62 10.28
N PRO A 139 -5.57 4.62 9.54
CA PRO A 139 -5.48 3.27 10.07
C PRO A 139 -4.63 3.13 11.34
N VAL A 140 -3.68 4.03 11.54
CA VAL A 140 -2.72 3.99 12.67
C VAL A 140 -2.88 5.16 13.65
N HIS A 141 -3.81 6.08 13.37
CA HIS A 141 -4.06 7.22 14.24
C HIS A 141 -4.85 6.79 15.49
N PRO A 142 -4.45 7.17 16.71
CA PRO A 142 -5.10 6.73 17.94
C PRO A 142 -6.62 6.95 17.97
N SER A 143 -7.09 8.07 17.42
CA SER A 143 -8.52 8.42 17.41
C SER A 143 -9.28 7.87 16.20
N PHE A 144 -8.62 7.62 15.08
CA PHE A 144 -9.27 7.22 13.81
C PHE A 144 -9.10 5.74 13.50
N GLY A 145 -8.13 5.05 14.12
CA GLY A 145 -7.91 3.61 13.90
C GLY A 145 -9.16 2.75 14.16
N PRO A 146 -9.92 2.95 15.25
CA PRO A 146 -11.18 2.24 15.44
C PRO A 146 -12.19 2.49 14.31
N GLN A 147 -12.31 3.74 13.84
CA GLN A 147 -13.19 4.10 12.72
C GLN A 147 -12.74 3.48 11.40
N PHE A 148 -11.41 3.35 11.16
CA PHE A 148 -10.89 2.63 10.01
C PHE A 148 -11.44 1.21 9.94
N HIS A 149 -11.40 0.44 11.02
CA HIS A 149 -11.90 -0.94 11.05
C HIS A 149 -13.43 -1.02 10.89
N GLU A 150 -14.15 -0.08 11.51
CA GLU A 150 -15.61 0.01 11.37
C GLU A 150 -16.02 0.25 9.91
N PHE A 151 -15.42 1.26 9.26
CA PHE A 151 -15.73 1.58 7.87
C PHE A 151 -15.17 0.55 6.89
N ALA A 152 -14.01 -0.06 7.18
CA ALA A 152 -13.51 -1.17 6.38
C ALA A 152 -14.52 -2.31 6.32
N LYS A 153 -15.15 -2.66 7.46
CA LYS A 153 -16.22 -3.64 7.49
C LYS A 153 -17.46 -3.18 6.72
N LYS A 154 -17.98 -2.00 7.02
CA LYS A 154 -19.18 -1.43 6.39
C LYS A 154 -19.05 -1.40 4.87
N HIS A 155 -17.92 -0.90 4.36
CA HIS A 155 -17.70 -0.78 2.93
C HIS A 155 -17.47 -2.13 2.27
N SER A 156 -16.78 -3.05 2.92
CA SER A 156 -16.61 -4.42 2.41
C SER A 156 -17.94 -5.15 2.27
N ASP A 157 -18.82 -5.01 3.25
CA ASP A 157 -20.16 -5.61 3.20
C ASP A 157 -21.01 -4.99 2.08
N THR A 158 -20.94 -3.67 1.91
CA THR A 158 -21.61 -2.96 0.80
C THR A 158 -21.10 -3.43 -0.56
N VAL A 159 -19.78 -3.52 -0.74
CA VAL A 159 -19.16 -3.98 -1.99
C VAL A 159 -19.64 -5.40 -2.34
N ARG A 160 -19.65 -6.31 -1.36
CA ARG A 160 -20.13 -7.69 -1.56
C ARG A 160 -21.62 -7.77 -1.86
N LYS A 161 -22.45 -6.98 -1.18
CA LYS A 161 -23.88 -6.88 -1.43
C LYS A 161 -24.17 -6.62 -2.92
N HIS A 162 -23.30 -5.86 -3.59
CA HIS A 162 -23.40 -5.54 -5.01
C HIS A 162 -22.61 -6.50 -5.91
N GLY A 163 -22.14 -7.64 -5.39
CA GLY A 163 -21.46 -8.69 -6.16
C GLY A 163 -20.01 -8.41 -6.52
N ALA A 164 -19.43 -7.31 -6.03
CA ALA A 164 -18.02 -6.99 -6.21
C ALA A 164 -17.15 -7.57 -5.07
N LYS A 165 -15.84 -7.62 -5.29
CA LYS A 165 -14.87 -8.01 -4.27
C LYS A 165 -14.23 -6.79 -3.62
N PRO A 166 -14.19 -6.68 -2.28
CA PRO A 166 -13.46 -5.63 -1.60
C PRO A 166 -11.97 -5.88 -1.69
N VAL A 167 -11.22 -4.80 -1.93
CA VAL A 167 -9.76 -4.79 -1.98
C VAL A 167 -9.30 -3.56 -1.21
N PHE A 168 -8.36 -3.72 -0.28
CA PHE A 168 -7.74 -2.59 0.39
C PHE A 168 -6.41 -2.23 -0.26
N PHE A 169 -6.18 -0.94 -0.43
CA PHE A 169 -4.91 -0.40 -0.87
C PHE A 169 -4.14 0.11 0.35
N MET A 170 -3.08 -0.59 0.73
CA MET A 170 -2.21 -0.21 1.84
C MET A 170 -1.42 1.04 1.48
N SER A 171 -1.68 2.16 2.17
CA SER A 171 -0.90 3.38 2.02
C SER A 171 0.53 3.19 2.53
N TRP A 172 1.42 4.12 2.20
CA TRP A 172 2.83 4.12 2.61
C TRP A 172 3.08 5.08 3.78
N ALA A 173 4.16 4.81 4.51
CA ALA A 173 4.68 5.71 5.53
C ALA A 173 5.11 7.05 4.94
N TYR A 174 5.02 8.12 5.70
CA TYR A 174 5.57 9.41 5.30
C TYR A 174 7.10 9.35 5.24
N ALA A 175 7.72 10.16 4.39
CA ALA A 175 9.18 10.16 4.24
C ALA A 175 9.92 10.54 5.54
N ASP A 176 9.27 11.30 6.40
CA ASP A 176 9.79 11.74 7.71
C ASP A 176 9.22 10.94 8.89
N ALA A 177 8.49 9.85 8.63
CA ALA A 177 7.95 8.95 9.64
C ALA A 177 7.96 7.48 9.16
N PRO A 178 9.14 6.92 8.82
CA PRO A 178 9.27 5.59 8.22
C PRO A 178 8.78 4.46 9.15
N GLU A 179 8.74 4.69 10.45
CA GLU A 179 8.21 3.76 11.46
C GLU A 179 6.73 3.43 11.25
N MET A 180 5.97 4.29 10.57
CA MET A 180 4.58 4.02 10.20
C MET A 180 4.44 2.77 9.32
N THR A 181 5.49 2.33 8.61
CA THR A 181 5.41 1.20 7.68
C THR A 181 4.88 -0.06 8.35
N ALA A 182 5.45 -0.44 9.49
CA ALA A 182 5.07 -1.67 10.19
C ALA A 182 3.63 -1.60 10.72
N THR A 183 3.25 -0.47 11.29
CA THR A 183 1.91 -0.27 11.86
C THR A 183 0.83 -0.17 10.78
N LEU A 184 1.11 0.47 9.64
CA LEU A 184 0.20 0.49 8.49
C LEU A 184 0.04 -0.92 7.89
N ALA A 185 1.13 -1.66 7.73
CA ALA A 185 1.08 -3.03 7.22
C ALA A 185 0.23 -3.93 8.12
N GLU A 186 0.40 -3.82 9.43
CA GLU A 186 -0.40 -4.57 10.41
C GLU A 186 -1.89 -4.19 10.33
N ALA A 187 -2.23 -2.90 10.37
CA ALA A 187 -3.60 -2.42 10.35
C ALA A 187 -4.35 -2.84 9.08
N TYR A 188 -3.74 -2.67 7.91
CA TYR A 188 -4.36 -3.08 6.65
C TYR A 188 -4.46 -4.60 6.52
N THR A 189 -3.47 -5.35 6.98
CA THR A 189 -3.52 -6.83 6.96
C THR A 189 -4.61 -7.35 7.88
N GLN A 190 -4.75 -6.79 9.08
CA GLN A 190 -5.85 -7.13 10.00
C GLN A 190 -7.21 -6.80 9.37
N ALA A 191 -7.37 -5.61 8.78
CA ALA A 191 -8.60 -5.23 8.10
C ALA A 191 -8.91 -6.18 6.92
N GLY A 192 -7.90 -6.54 6.13
CA GLY A 192 -8.04 -7.52 5.05
C GLY A 192 -8.51 -8.87 5.54
N ASN A 193 -7.87 -9.40 6.57
CA ASN A 193 -8.21 -10.70 7.16
C ASN A 193 -9.61 -10.70 7.79
N ALA A 194 -9.95 -9.64 8.53
CA ALA A 194 -11.27 -9.52 9.18
C ALA A 194 -12.42 -9.37 8.18
N ASN A 195 -12.12 -8.96 6.95
CA ASN A 195 -13.13 -8.68 5.93
C ASN A 195 -12.97 -9.53 4.68
N ASP A 196 -12.25 -10.64 4.70
CA ASP A 196 -11.98 -11.49 3.52
C ASP A 196 -11.63 -10.67 2.27
N ALA A 197 -10.80 -9.64 2.44
CA ALA A 197 -10.43 -8.70 1.39
C ALA A 197 -8.95 -8.82 1.04
N LEU A 198 -8.64 -8.77 -0.26
CA LEU A 198 -7.26 -8.67 -0.72
C LEU A 198 -6.67 -7.33 -0.25
N VAL A 199 -5.39 -7.34 0.15
CA VAL A 199 -4.67 -6.11 0.52
C VAL A 199 -3.51 -5.88 -0.45
N ILE A 200 -3.55 -4.84 -1.24
CA ILE A 200 -2.45 -4.44 -2.13
C ILE A 200 -1.34 -3.80 -1.30
N PRO A 201 -0.14 -4.40 -1.21
CA PRO A 201 0.90 -3.98 -0.26
C PRO A 201 1.77 -2.82 -0.78
N ALA A 202 1.15 -1.71 -1.26
CA ALA A 202 1.88 -0.61 -1.85
C ALA A 202 2.83 0.08 -0.85
N GLY A 203 2.44 0.20 0.42
CA GLY A 203 3.30 0.75 1.46
C GLY A 203 4.56 -0.07 1.71
N LEU A 204 4.46 -1.40 1.63
CA LEU A 204 5.64 -2.28 1.72
C LEU A 204 6.54 -2.18 0.49
N ALA A 205 5.96 -1.97 -0.71
CA ALA A 205 6.74 -1.73 -1.92
C ALA A 205 7.54 -0.42 -1.83
N PHE A 206 6.94 0.65 -1.26
CA PHE A 206 7.66 1.90 -0.98
C PHE A 206 8.85 1.65 -0.04
N ALA A 207 8.62 1.01 1.10
CA ALA A 207 9.67 0.71 2.06
C ALA A 207 10.82 -0.12 1.45
N ARG A 208 10.49 -1.14 0.64
CA ARG A 208 11.48 -1.96 -0.08
C ARG A 208 12.29 -1.13 -1.07
N SER A 209 11.64 -0.30 -1.88
CA SER A 209 12.32 0.56 -2.85
C SER A 209 13.29 1.53 -2.17
N ILE A 210 12.86 2.17 -1.07
CA ILE A 210 13.69 3.08 -0.30
C ILE A 210 14.89 2.35 0.32
N ALA A 211 14.69 1.15 0.86
CA ALA A 211 15.78 0.36 1.42
C ALA A 211 16.80 -0.07 0.37
N GLN A 212 16.37 -0.43 -0.83
CA GLN A 212 17.25 -0.90 -1.92
C GLN A 212 17.90 0.26 -2.69
N ARG A 213 17.18 1.37 -2.92
CA ARG A 213 17.66 2.56 -3.66
C ARG A 213 17.17 3.86 -3.02
N PRO A 214 17.77 4.29 -1.90
CA PRO A 214 17.33 5.48 -1.14
C PRO A 214 17.43 6.78 -1.93
N GLN A 215 18.23 6.81 -3.00
CA GLN A 215 18.37 7.98 -3.91
C GLN A 215 17.15 8.17 -4.82
N LEU A 216 16.27 7.17 -4.98
CA LEU A 216 15.04 7.32 -5.75
C LEU A 216 13.96 7.98 -4.90
N ASN A 217 13.63 9.23 -5.22
CA ASN A 217 12.63 9.95 -4.47
C ASN A 217 11.21 9.53 -4.88
N LEU A 218 10.53 8.79 -4.01
CA LEU A 218 9.15 8.33 -4.23
C LEU A 218 8.09 9.35 -3.78
N TYR A 219 8.49 10.47 -3.19
CA TYR A 219 7.59 11.45 -2.58
C TYR A 219 7.60 12.78 -3.33
N ALA A 220 6.49 13.49 -3.26
CA ALA A 220 6.41 14.91 -3.58
C ALA A 220 7.10 15.74 -2.49
N SER A 221 7.17 17.07 -2.69
CA SER A 221 7.86 17.98 -1.77
C SER A 221 7.25 18.03 -0.36
N ASP A 222 5.99 17.64 -0.21
CA ASP A 222 5.29 17.57 1.08
C ASP A 222 5.63 16.31 1.89
N LYS A 223 6.47 15.41 1.36
CA LYS A 223 6.89 14.15 2.00
C LYS A 223 5.77 13.13 2.25
N ARG A 224 4.62 13.30 1.64
CA ARG A 224 3.41 12.49 1.84
C ARG A 224 2.84 11.98 0.54
N HIS A 225 2.51 12.87 -0.39
CA HIS A 225 2.02 12.49 -1.69
C HIS A 225 3.11 11.79 -2.52
N PRO A 226 2.74 10.92 -3.45
CA PRO A 226 3.72 10.22 -4.25
C PRO A 226 4.34 11.17 -5.28
N SER A 227 5.60 10.96 -5.62
CA SER A 227 6.19 11.47 -6.86
C SER A 227 5.68 10.65 -8.06
N MET A 228 6.13 10.97 -9.26
CA MET A 228 5.85 10.12 -10.44
C MET A 228 6.39 8.70 -10.24
N LEU A 229 7.57 8.55 -9.63
CA LEU A 229 8.16 7.24 -9.32
C LEU A 229 7.29 6.49 -8.31
N GLY A 230 6.80 7.17 -7.26
CA GLY A 230 5.90 6.59 -6.27
C GLY A 230 4.55 6.18 -6.86
N THR A 231 3.97 7.02 -7.73
CA THR A 231 2.72 6.70 -8.44
C THR A 231 2.89 5.48 -9.34
N TYR A 232 4.00 5.41 -10.08
CA TYR A 232 4.30 4.26 -10.93
C TYR A 232 4.52 2.99 -10.12
N LEU A 233 5.29 3.05 -9.02
CA LEU A 233 5.49 1.92 -8.10
C LEU A 233 4.15 1.41 -7.56
N SER A 234 3.25 2.33 -7.16
CA SER A 234 1.89 1.98 -6.74
C SER A 234 1.13 1.24 -7.84
N ALA A 235 1.19 1.74 -9.08
CA ALA A 235 0.47 1.16 -10.20
C ALA A 235 0.97 -0.25 -10.56
N VAL A 236 2.29 -0.46 -10.59
CA VAL A 236 2.86 -1.80 -10.86
C VAL A 236 2.59 -2.77 -9.71
N THR A 237 2.46 -2.27 -8.46
CA THR A 237 2.06 -3.09 -7.31
C THR A 237 0.59 -3.50 -7.40
N VAL A 238 -0.31 -2.56 -7.79
CA VAL A 238 -1.72 -2.88 -8.06
C VAL A 238 -1.84 -3.93 -9.17
N TYR A 239 -1.10 -3.73 -10.27
CA TYR A 239 -1.08 -4.69 -11.37
C TYR A 239 -0.65 -6.08 -10.88
N ALA A 240 0.47 -6.17 -10.19
CA ALA A 240 1.00 -7.45 -9.71
C ALA A 240 0.02 -8.15 -8.74
N ALA A 241 -0.56 -7.41 -7.80
CA ALA A 241 -1.48 -7.96 -6.79
C ALA A 241 -2.83 -8.42 -7.38
N LEU A 242 -3.44 -7.59 -8.24
CA LEU A 242 -4.76 -7.90 -8.79
C LEU A 242 -4.75 -8.97 -9.86
N PHE A 243 -3.72 -9.00 -10.72
CA PHE A 243 -3.66 -9.91 -11.86
C PHE A 243 -2.76 -11.11 -11.61
N LYS A 244 -2.09 -11.16 -10.47
CA LYS A 244 -1.13 -12.22 -10.10
C LYS A 244 -0.12 -12.48 -11.22
N LYS A 245 0.38 -11.38 -11.80
CA LYS A 245 1.32 -11.40 -12.92
C LYS A 245 2.51 -10.47 -12.65
N SER A 246 3.68 -10.91 -13.06
CA SER A 246 4.88 -10.08 -13.00
C SER A 246 4.73 -8.85 -13.90
N PRO A 247 4.96 -7.63 -13.41
CA PRO A 247 5.04 -6.43 -14.23
C PRO A 247 6.41 -6.28 -14.89
N VAL A 248 7.39 -7.12 -14.54
CA VAL A 248 8.78 -6.98 -15.02
C VAL A 248 8.84 -7.15 -16.53
N GLY A 249 9.38 -6.13 -17.20
CA GLY A 249 9.50 -6.11 -18.66
C GLY A 249 8.28 -5.58 -19.39
N LEU A 250 7.23 -5.12 -18.70
CA LEU A 250 6.14 -4.40 -19.36
C LEU A 250 6.68 -3.11 -20.01
N PRO A 251 6.31 -2.83 -21.28
CA PRO A 251 6.87 -1.70 -22.02
C PRO A 251 6.42 -0.33 -21.51
N TYR A 252 5.28 -0.25 -20.82
CA TYR A 252 4.80 1.00 -20.26
C TYR A 252 5.62 1.43 -19.05
N THR A 253 6.27 2.59 -19.14
CA THR A 253 7.16 3.14 -18.11
C THR A 253 6.67 4.46 -17.51
N ALA A 254 5.53 4.96 -17.95
CA ALA A 254 5.00 6.29 -17.55
C ALA A 254 5.99 7.46 -17.80
N GLY A 255 6.87 7.32 -18.80
CA GLY A 255 7.92 8.31 -19.09
C GLY A 255 9.14 8.26 -18.18
N ILE A 256 9.22 7.27 -17.28
CA ILE A 256 10.39 6.99 -16.45
C ILE A 256 11.44 6.27 -17.33
N ASP A 257 12.72 6.51 -17.09
CA ASP A 257 13.78 5.78 -17.77
C ASP A 257 13.65 4.26 -17.55
N GLU A 258 13.98 3.49 -18.56
CA GLU A 258 13.75 2.04 -18.55
C GLU A 258 14.44 1.30 -17.39
N PRO A 259 15.72 1.59 -17.03
CA PRO A 259 16.36 0.95 -15.88
C PRO A 259 15.66 1.22 -14.56
N THR A 260 15.17 2.44 -14.33
CA THR A 260 14.41 2.79 -13.12
C THR A 260 13.03 2.15 -13.13
N ALA A 261 12.31 2.19 -14.26
CA ALA A 261 11.01 1.53 -14.37
C ALA A 261 11.13 0.02 -14.13
N ARG A 262 12.10 -0.65 -14.72
CA ARG A 262 12.37 -2.08 -14.51
C ARG A 262 12.70 -2.42 -13.06
N PHE A 263 13.46 -1.57 -12.38
CA PHE A 263 13.72 -1.71 -10.96
C PHE A 263 12.43 -1.65 -10.15
N LEU A 264 11.58 -0.63 -10.37
CA LEU A 264 10.30 -0.48 -9.66
C LEU A 264 9.33 -1.63 -9.94
N GLN A 265 9.31 -2.15 -11.17
CA GLN A 265 8.57 -3.36 -11.54
C GLN A 265 9.05 -4.59 -10.73
N GLY A 266 10.37 -4.76 -10.60
CA GLY A 266 10.98 -5.82 -9.79
C GLY A 266 10.61 -5.71 -8.33
N VAL A 267 10.75 -4.51 -7.73
CA VAL A 267 10.36 -4.23 -6.34
C VAL A 267 8.90 -4.59 -6.08
N ALA A 268 8.00 -4.19 -6.98
CA ALA A 268 6.57 -4.50 -6.84
C ALA A 268 6.34 -6.02 -6.85
N TRP A 269 6.94 -6.74 -7.81
CA TRP A 269 6.79 -8.18 -7.93
C TRP A 269 7.33 -8.94 -6.72
N GLU A 270 8.54 -8.62 -6.27
CA GLU A 270 9.12 -9.20 -5.06
C GLU A 270 8.25 -8.93 -3.82
N THR A 271 7.74 -7.70 -3.69
CA THR A 271 6.92 -7.32 -2.54
C THR A 271 5.61 -8.14 -2.49
N VAL A 272 4.91 -8.30 -3.61
CA VAL A 272 3.66 -9.06 -3.60
C VAL A 272 3.91 -10.54 -3.40
N ASN A 273 4.98 -11.12 -3.97
CA ASN A 273 5.36 -12.51 -3.76
C ASN A 273 5.65 -12.80 -2.28
N ASP A 274 6.45 -11.95 -1.63
CA ASP A 274 6.76 -12.10 -0.22
C ASP A 274 5.53 -11.92 0.67
N TYR A 275 4.72 -10.88 0.38
CA TYR A 275 3.54 -10.57 1.18
C TYR A 275 2.51 -11.68 1.15
N TYR A 276 2.20 -12.20 -0.04
CA TYR A 276 1.24 -13.30 -0.19
C TYR A 276 1.86 -14.69 -0.02
N SER A 277 3.18 -14.80 0.11
CA SER A 277 3.90 -16.08 0.08
C SER A 277 3.53 -16.91 -1.14
N TRP A 278 3.53 -16.27 -2.32
CA TRP A 278 3.38 -16.98 -3.58
C TRP A 278 4.64 -17.80 -3.89
N PRO A 279 4.50 -18.96 -4.56
CA PRO A 279 5.63 -19.81 -4.91
C PRO A 279 6.60 -19.18 -5.91
#